data_11db8897a8dcbc48495b7eefe3da40e9
#
_entry.id   11db8897a8dcbc48495b7eefe3da40e9
#
_cell.length_a   1.000
_cell.length_b   1.000
_cell.length_c   1.000
_cell.angle_alpha   90.00
_cell.angle_beta   90.00
_cell.angle_gamma   90.00
#
_symmetry.space_group_name_H-M   'P 1'
#
loop_
_entity.id
_entity.type
_entity.pdbx_description
1 polymer ?
#
loop_
_entity_poly.entity_id
_entity_poly.type
_entity_poly.pdbx_seq_one_letter_code
_entity_poly.pdbx_strand_id
1 'polypeptide(L)'
;MTALDERAPMSASTARSPAPGAALSIELRHLRYFVALADAGSFTHAAQRIFIAQPTLSQQIRRLEEIVGTPLLQRRREGLRLTAAGHVLLDASRNVLALLDHEVSRTRQAAGLGRQRLRMAIPPHLPESMAVAAAARLRAVAVAAGVDVIWLETTLDAEFSLVGTRRADAGLGWLTAGPEALPAPLDAMVLGEFEPELWVPSTHVAAGRGTISLEELAGMDVIHGPRYADPGTYDAWTRALQAVDPRFGFTDPPFRSSLPMTLGLAAAGDRSSAVLTGPSTVVNGPAQLVRSRPAEACGMAQVDLQHHPLTASAALVWSGDLPRALQQMLFDAAESLSADPSLAAPRISLADGYT
;
A
#
# COMPACT_ATOMS: atom_id res chain seq x y z
N MET A 1 46.61 27.43 46.96
CA MET A 1 45.39 28.24 47.11
C MET A 1 44.89 28.43 45.69
N THR A 2 43.92 27.75 45.14
CA THR A 2 42.60 27.68 45.56
C THR A 2 41.75 26.75 44.64
N ALA A 3 40.96 25.95 45.24
CA ALA A 3 39.69 25.40 44.81
C ALA A 3 39.52 24.71 43.43
N LEU A 4 39.44 23.42 43.52
CA LEU A 4 38.84 22.48 42.56
C LEU A 4 37.32 22.67 42.52
N ASP A 5 36.78 22.87 41.34
CA ASP A 5 35.34 22.85 41.08
C ASP A 5 34.90 21.43 40.68
N GLU A 6 34.21 20.79 41.59
CA GLU A 6 33.72 19.42 41.48
C GLU A 6 32.40 19.47 40.70
N ARG A 7 32.41 19.11 39.42
CA ARG A 7 31.20 18.86 38.64
C ARG A 7 30.74 17.42 38.87
N ALA A 8 29.60 17.28 39.54
CA ALA A 8 28.90 16.03 39.70
C ALA A 8 28.45 15.44 38.32
N PRO A 9 28.53 14.11 38.14
CA PRO A 9 28.07 13.48 36.91
C PRO A 9 26.56 13.43 36.87
N MET A 10 25.97 13.92 35.76
CA MET A 10 24.58 13.72 35.43
C MET A 10 24.26 12.22 35.36
N SER A 11 23.36 11.77 36.22
CA SER A 11 22.84 10.41 36.24
C SER A 11 22.12 10.10 34.92
N ALA A 12 22.73 9.26 34.11
CA ALA A 12 22.07 8.60 33.00
C ALA A 12 20.94 7.73 33.56
N SER A 13 19.70 8.11 33.29
CA SER A 13 18.54 7.27 33.50
C SER A 13 18.67 6.01 32.68
N THR A 14 19.13 4.93 33.28
CA THR A 14 19.12 3.60 32.70
C THR A 14 17.68 3.16 32.53
N ALA A 15 17.15 3.31 31.32
CA ALA A 15 15.92 2.64 30.93
C ALA A 15 16.14 1.12 31.13
N ARG A 16 15.54 0.57 32.17
CA ARG A 16 15.54 -0.88 32.41
C ARG A 16 14.86 -1.55 31.23
N SER A 17 15.62 -2.32 30.45
CA SER A 17 15.06 -3.29 29.50
C SER A 17 14.11 -4.23 30.27
N PRO A 18 12.86 -4.42 29.85
CA PRO A 18 11.95 -5.34 30.52
C PRO A 18 12.50 -6.76 30.42
N ALA A 19 12.35 -7.51 31.52
CA ALA A 19 12.75 -8.91 31.56
C ALA A 19 12.03 -9.72 30.46
N PRO A 20 12.69 -10.68 29.80
CA PRO A 20 12.13 -11.43 28.67
C PRO A 20 10.83 -12.21 28.96
N GLY A 21 10.41 -12.31 30.21
CA GLY A 21 9.13 -12.93 30.60
C GLY A 21 7.90 -12.01 30.59
N ALA A 22 8.07 -10.68 30.56
CA ALA A 22 6.94 -9.75 30.61
C ALA A 22 6.15 -9.68 29.28
N ALA A 23 6.82 -9.92 28.15
CA ALA A 23 6.17 -9.95 26.83
C ALA A 23 5.16 -11.10 26.70
N LEU A 24 5.36 -12.21 27.40
CA LEU A 24 4.48 -13.38 27.38
C LEU A 24 3.17 -13.19 28.18
N SER A 25 3.01 -12.08 28.88
CA SER A 25 1.81 -11.79 29.67
C SER A 25 0.77 -10.92 28.94
N ILE A 26 1.00 -10.59 27.67
CA ILE A 26 0.01 -9.90 26.82
C ILE A 26 -1.09 -10.91 26.46
N GLU A 27 -2.33 -10.56 26.78
CA GLU A 27 -3.50 -11.34 26.41
C GLU A 27 -4.19 -10.75 25.19
N LEU A 28 -4.88 -11.58 24.38
CA LEU A 28 -5.61 -11.12 23.20
C LEU A 28 -6.65 -10.02 23.51
N ARG A 29 -7.21 -10.04 24.72
CA ARG A 29 -8.13 -8.97 25.12
C ARG A 29 -7.44 -7.60 25.22
N HIS A 30 -6.18 -7.53 25.65
CA HIS A 30 -5.41 -6.29 25.68
C HIS A 30 -5.26 -5.71 24.27
N LEU A 31 -4.93 -6.57 23.29
CA LEU A 31 -4.80 -6.16 21.88
C LEU A 31 -6.14 -5.68 21.30
N ARG A 32 -7.24 -6.41 21.55
CA ARG A 32 -8.59 -6.00 21.12
C ARG A 32 -9.00 -4.65 21.68
N TYR A 33 -8.74 -4.42 22.97
CA TYR A 33 -9.07 -3.17 23.63
C TYR A 33 -8.23 -2.02 23.13
N PHE A 34 -6.95 -2.25 22.87
CA PHE A 34 -6.06 -1.25 22.33
C PHE A 34 -6.45 -0.85 20.91
N VAL A 35 -6.74 -1.81 20.03
CA VAL A 35 -7.25 -1.54 18.67
C VAL A 35 -8.56 -0.75 18.74
N ALA A 36 -9.53 -1.20 19.53
CA ALA A 36 -10.82 -0.51 19.67
C ALA A 36 -10.66 0.95 20.15
N LEU A 37 -9.71 1.19 21.07
CA LEU A 37 -9.40 2.53 21.57
C LEU A 37 -8.72 3.41 20.53
N ALA A 38 -7.77 2.85 19.76
CA ALA A 38 -7.08 3.55 18.68
C ALA A 38 -8.07 3.98 17.58
N ASP A 39 -8.99 3.08 17.21
CA ASP A 39 -10.01 3.34 16.18
C ASP A 39 -11.05 4.38 16.63
N ALA A 40 -11.42 4.37 17.91
CA ALA A 40 -12.43 5.29 18.46
C ALA A 40 -11.87 6.67 18.86
N GLY A 41 -10.57 6.79 19.07
CA GLY A 41 -9.92 8.03 19.54
C GLY A 41 -10.36 8.54 20.92
N SER A 42 -11.23 7.79 21.62
CA SER A 42 -11.81 8.17 22.90
C SER A 42 -12.09 6.96 23.78
N PHE A 43 -11.68 6.99 25.04
CA PHE A 43 -11.96 5.93 26.00
C PHE A 43 -13.45 5.65 26.20
N THR A 44 -14.27 6.70 26.21
CA THR A 44 -15.72 6.57 26.38
C THR A 44 -16.35 5.88 25.18
N HIS A 45 -16.04 6.33 23.96
CA HIS A 45 -16.59 5.75 22.73
C HIS A 45 -16.08 4.32 22.52
N ALA A 46 -14.80 4.06 22.80
CA ALA A 46 -14.24 2.70 22.70
C ALA A 46 -14.94 1.74 23.69
N ALA A 47 -15.09 2.13 24.94
CA ALA A 47 -15.74 1.31 25.96
C ALA A 47 -17.20 0.98 25.61
N GLN A 48 -17.95 1.96 25.08
CA GLN A 48 -19.31 1.73 24.57
C GLN A 48 -19.33 0.74 23.41
N ARG A 49 -18.40 0.86 22.47
CA ARG A 49 -18.31 0.02 21.26
C ARG A 49 -18.01 -1.45 21.58
N ILE A 50 -17.25 -1.71 22.64
CA ILE A 50 -16.87 -3.06 23.08
C ILE A 50 -17.65 -3.54 24.31
N PHE A 51 -18.71 -2.81 24.71
CA PHE A 51 -19.63 -3.15 25.78
C PHE A 51 -18.97 -3.41 27.15
N ILE A 52 -18.00 -2.56 27.54
CA ILE A 52 -17.38 -2.57 28.89
C ILE A 52 -17.43 -1.21 29.55
N ALA A 53 -17.18 -1.17 30.87
CA ALA A 53 -17.06 0.09 31.60
C ALA A 53 -15.76 0.82 31.22
N GLN A 54 -15.82 2.14 31.03
CA GLN A 54 -14.65 2.97 30.71
C GLN A 54 -13.49 2.82 31.71
N PRO A 55 -13.72 2.74 33.06
CA PRO A 55 -12.62 2.47 33.99
C PRO A 55 -11.91 1.14 33.74
N THR A 56 -12.65 0.09 33.36
CA THR A 56 -12.09 -1.22 33.03
C THR A 56 -11.17 -1.11 31.80
N LEU A 57 -11.64 -0.45 30.74
CA LEU A 57 -10.81 -0.21 29.54
C LEU A 57 -9.52 0.54 29.92
N SER A 58 -9.64 1.61 30.69
CA SER A 58 -8.49 2.42 31.13
C SER A 58 -7.48 1.59 31.92
N GLN A 59 -7.95 0.71 32.79
CA GLN A 59 -7.08 -0.18 33.57
C GLN A 59 -6.35 -1.20 32.69
N GLN A 60 -7.06 -1.80 31.73
CA GLN A 60 -6.46 -2.78 30.82
C GLN A 60 -5.42 -2.15 29.89
N ILE A 61 -5.65 -0.92 29.42
CA ILE A 61 -4.66 -0.19 28.61
C ILE A 61 -3.41 0.16 29.44
N ARG A 62 -3.59 0.65 30.69
CA ARG A 62 -2.42 0.89 31.58
C ARG A 62 -1.63 -0.40 31.80
N ARG A 63 -2.35 -1.52 32.03
CA ARG A 63 -1.70 -2.83 32.18
C ARG A 63 -0.90 -3.22 30.94
N LEU A 64 -1.42 -2.95 29.75
CA LEU A 64 -0.71 -3.20 28.49
C LEU A 64 0.57 -2.33 28.40
N GLU A 65 0.48 -1.03 28.74
CA GLU A 65 1.62 -0.11 28.76
C GLU A 65 2.70 -0.54 29.77
N GLU A 66 2.28 -1.03 30.95
CA GLU A 66 3.19 -1.61 31.95
C GLU A 66 3.94 -2.83 31.43
N ILE A 67 3.22 -3.76 30.75
CA ILE A 67 3.80 -4.97 30.15
C ILE A 67 4.79 -4.62 29.04
N VAL A 68 4.42 -3.66 28.18
CA VAL A 68 5.27 -3.19 27.07
C VAL A 68 6.44 -2.33 27.57
N GLY A 69 6.29 -1.72 28.75
CA GLY A 69 7.32 -0.89 29.39
C GLY A 69 7.41 0.53 28.83
N THR A 70 6.45 0.95 27.99
CA THR A 70 6.43 2.31 27.42
C THR A 70 4.99 2.78 27.19
N PRO A 71 4.72 4.12 27.29
CA PRO A 71 3.42 4.66 26.92
C PRO A 71 3.11 4.43 25.44
N LEU A 72 1.92 3.92 25.16
CA LEU A 72 1.39 3.71 23.80
C LEU A 72 0.49 4.85 23.35
N LEU A 73 -0.03 5.62 24.34
CA LEU A 73 -0.97 6.69 24.15
C LEU A 73 -0.48 7.97 24.81
N GLN A 74 -0.81 9.10 24.21
CA GLN A 74 -0.56 10.43 24.78
C GLN A 74 -1.84 11.26 24.71
N ARG A 75 -2.14 11.97 25.81
CA ARG A 75 -3.23 12.94 25.85
C ARG A 75 -2.73 14.27 25.32
N ARG A 76 -3.42 14.83 24.35
CA ARG A 76 -3.19 16.19 23.85
C ARG A 76 -4.46 17.02 24.02
N ARG A 77 -4.34 18.35 23.87
CA ARG A 77 -5.52 19.26 23.91
C ARG A 77 -6.59 18.88 22.88
N GLU A 78 -6.18 18.26 21.78
CA GLU A 78 -7.02 17.83 20.66
C GLU A 78 -7.57 16.41 20.82
N GLY A 79 -7.31 15.71 21.94
CA GLY A 79 -7.76 14.34 22.17
C GLY A 79 -6.65 13.32 22.41
N LEU A 80 -6.99 12.05 22.25
CA LEU A 80 -6.09 10.92 22.42
C LEU A 80 -5.33 10.65 21.13
N ARG A 81 -3.99 10.51 21.22
CA ARG A 81 -3.14 10.14 20.09
C ARG A 81 -2.21 8.98 20.46
N LEU A 82 -1.83 8.21 19.45
CA LEU A 82 -0.81 7.17 19.60
C LEU A 82 0.58 7.78 19.69
N THR A 83 1.47 7.14 20.46
CA THR A 83 2.91 7.36 20.38
C THR A 83 3.51 6.60 19.20
N ALA A 84 4.80 6.80 18.88
CA ALA A 84 5.49 5.97 17.90
C ALA A 84 5.44 4.47 18.25
N ALA A 85 5.65 4.13 19.53
CA ALA A 85 5.48 2.76 20.04
C ALA A 85 4.03 2.28 19.92
N GLY A 86 3.05 3.19 20.15
CA GLY A 86 1.64 2.88 19.93
C GLY A 86 1.29 2.52 18.52
N HIS A 87 1.84 3.21 17.52
CA HIS A 87 1.64 2.86 16.10
C HIS A 87 2.19 1.47 15.78
N VAL A 88 3.43 1.17 16.21
CA VAL A 88 4.05 -0.15 16.00
C VAL A 88 3.20 -1.26 16.63
N LEU A 89 2.75 -1.06 17.89
CA LEU A 89 1.94 -2.08 18.57
C LEU A 89 0.53 -2.19 17.95
N LEU A 90 -0.04 -1.10 17.42
CA LEU A 90 -1.36 -1.15 16.77
C LEU A 90 -1.32 -2.04 15.54
N ASP A 91 -0.30 -1.87 14.69
CA ASP A 91 -0.14 -2.68 13.49
C ASP A 91 0.12 -4.16 13.85
N ALA A 92 0.99 -4.42 14.82
CA ALA A 92 1.21 -5.77 15.35
C ALA A 92 -0.07 -6.38 15.94
N SER A 93 -0.86 -5.60 16.69
CA SER A 93 -2.12 -6.06 17.30
C SER A 93 -3.15 -6.44 16.24
N ARG A 94 -3.31 -5.62 15.21
CA ARG A 94 -4.20 -5.91 14.07
C ARG A 94 -3.78 -7.19 13.35
N ASN A 95 -2.48 -7.38 13.14
CA ASN A 95 -1.93 -8.57 12.49
C ASN A 95 -2.21 -9.84 13.29
N VAL A 96 -1.92 -9.84 14.59
CA VAL A 96 -2.16 -11.00 15.48
C VAL A 96 -3.64 -11.36 15.54
N LEU A 97 -4.52 -10.38 15.70
CA LEU A 97 -5.97 -10.60 15.77
C LEU A 97 -6.52 -11.13 14.45
N ALA A 98 -6.08 -10.58 13.32
CA ALA A 98 -6.48 -11.05 12.00
C ALA A 98 -6.00 -12.48 11.71
N LEU A 99 -4.76 -12.81 12.12
CA LEU A 99 -4.23 -14.16 11.99
C LEU A 99 -5.03 -15.15 12.82
N LEU A 100 -5.37 -14.81 14.07
CA LEU A 100 -6.19 -15.66 14.92
C LEU A 100 -7.57 -15.94 14.31
N ASP A 101 -8.24 -14.89 13.81
CA ASP A 101 -9.55 -15.02 13.17
C ASP A 101 -9.47 -15.90 11.91
N HIS A 102 -8.37 -15.79 11.18
CA HIS A 102 -8.08 -16.66 10.03
C HIS A 102 -7.95 -18.12 10.45
N GLU A 103 -7.11 -18.42 11.42
CA GLU A 103 -6.87 -19.81 11.85
C GLU A 103 -8.11 -20.45 12.49
N VAL A 104 -8.92 -19.67 13.19
CA VAL A 104 -10.24 -20.12 13.69
C VAL A 104 -11.17 -20.43 12.51
N SER A 105 -11.18 -19.60 11.45
CA SER A 105 -11.98 -19.87 10.25
C SER A 105 -11.52 -21.14 9.54
N ARG A 106 -10.21 -21.33 9.34
CA ARG A 106 -9.62 -22.54 8.76
C ARG A 106 -9.96 -23.80 9.58
N THR A 107 -9.89 -23.70 10.89
CA THR A 107 -10.26 -24.80 11.78
C THR A 107 -11.72 -25.21 11.61
N ARG A 108 -12.64 -24.24 11.52
CA ARG A 108 -14.07 -24.48 11.24
C ARG A 108 -14.28 -25.13 9.87
N GLN A 109 -13.56 -24.69 8.85
CA GLN A 109 -13.62 -25.28 7.50
C GLN A 109 -13.13 -26.72 7.50
N ALA A 110 -12.02 -27.03 8.18
CA ALA A 110 -11.52 -28.39 8.33
C ALA A 110 -12.51 -29.34 9.03
N ALA A 111 -13.35 -28.78 9.90
CA ALA A 111 -14.46 -29.50 10.56
C ALA A 111 -15.75 -29.55 9.70
N GLY A 112 -15.74 -29.07 8.45
CA GLY A 112 -16.93 -29.00 7.60
C GLY A 112 -17.97 -27.96 8.06
N LEU A 113 -17.57 -27.05 8.94
CA LEU A 113 -18.45 -26.02 9.50
C LEU A 113 -18.30 -24.69 8.73
N GLY A 114 -19.25 -24.38 7.87
CA GLY A 114 -19.32 -23.12 7.14
C GLY A 114 -18.78 -23.18 5.71
N ARG A 115 -19.03 -22.11 4.95
CA ARG A 115 -18.52 -21.94 3.59
C ARG A 115 -17.03 -21.57 3.61
N GLN A 116 -16.33 -22.02 2.60
CA GLN A 116 -14.96 -21.59 2.38
C GLN A 116 -14.93 -20.09 2.07
N ARG A 117 -14.02 -19.35 2.69
CA ARG A 117 -13.86 -17.93 2.51
C ARG A 117 -12.49 -17.61 1.95
N LEU A 118 -12.42 -16.69 1.02
CA LEU A 118 -11.20 -16.15 0.44
C LEU A 118 -11.14 -14.66 0.72
N ARG A 119 -10.11 -14.20 1.42
CA ARG A 119 -9.86 -12.79 1.68
C ARG A 119 -8.95 -12.26 0.59
N MET A 120 -9.47 -11.36 -0.22
CA MET A 120 -8.80 -10.76 -1.37
C MET A 120 -8.44 -9.32 -1.06
N ALA A 121 -7.14 -8.99 -1.05
CA ALA A 121 -6.64 -7.63 -0.94
C ALA A 121 -6.65 -6.94 -2.30
N ILE A 122 -7.22 -5.74 -2.37
CA ILE A 122 -7.20 -4.90 -3.57
C ILE A 122 -6.61 -3.54 -3.21
N PRO A 123 -5.55 -3.10 -3.89
CA PRO A 123 -4.99 -1.78 -3.71
C PRO A 123 -5.86 -0.72 -4.41
N PRO A 124 -5.89 0.51 -3.89
CA PRO A 124 -6.69 1.59 -4.46
C PRO A 124 -6.14 2.15 -5.78
N HIS A 125 -4.97 1.69 -6.24
CA HIS A 125 -4.23 2.26 -7.39
C HIS A 125 -4.05 1.30 -8.56
N LEU A 126 -4.84 0.25 -8.65
CA LEU A 126 -4.92 -0.53 -9.89
C LEU A 126 -5.73 0.24 -10.94
N PRO A 127 -5.39 0.10 -12.23
CA PRO A 127 -6.26 0.59 -13.31
C PRO A 127 -7.70 0.09 -13.09
N GLU A 128 -8.67 1.00 -13.18
CA GLU A 128 -10.07 0.68 -12.87
C GLU A 128 -10.58 -0.50 -13.72
N SER A 129 -10.23 -0.53 -15.00
CA SER A 129 -10.56 -1.63 -15.90
C SER A 129 -10.04 -2.97 -15.39
N MET A 130 -8.80 -3.01 -14.91
CA MET A 130 -8.18 -4.21 -14.34
C MET A 130 -8.84 -4.58 -13.01
N ALA A 131 -9.04 -3.64 -12.10
CA ALA A 131 -9.65 -3.90 -10.80
C ALA A 131 -11.07 -4.46 -10.97
N VAL A 132 -11.87 -3.88 -11.88
CA VAL A 132 -13.23 -4.34 -12.18
C VAL A 132 -13.23 -5.72 -12.83
N ALA A 133 -12.39 -5.95 -13.85
CA ALA A 133 -12.29 -7.25 -14.51
C ALA A 133 -11.82 -8.35 -13.56
N ALA A 134 -10.79 -8.06 -12.75
CA ALA A 134 -10.28 -9.00 -11.76
C ALA A 134 -11.34 -9.32 -10.71
N ALA A 135 -12.03 -8.31 -10.16
CA ALA A 135 -13.10 -8.52 -9.19
C ALA A 135 -14.25 -9.35 -9.77
N ALA A 136 -14.68 -9.05 -10.99
CA ALA A 136 -15.74 -9.80 -11.67
C ALA A 136 -15.34 -11.27 -11.91
N ARG A 137 -14.13 -11.50 -12.42
CA ARG A 137 -13.63 -12.85 -12.72
C ARG A 137 -13.43 -13.68 -11.46
N LEU A 138 -12.73 -13.14 -10.46
CA LEU A 138 -12.50 -13.80 -9.18
C LEU A 138 -13.82 -14.14 -8.50
N ARG A 139 -14.79 -13.23 -8.50
CA ARG A 139 -16.12 -13.50 -7.96
C ARG A 139 -16.84 -14.62 -8.72
N ALA A 140 -16.78 -14.64 -10.04
CA ALA A 140 -17.44 -15.67 -10.86
C ALA A 140 -16.87 -17.06 -10.57
N VAL A 141 -15.53 -17.20 -10.53
CA VAL A 141 -14.87 -18.46 -10.25
C VAL A 141 -15.12 -18.91 -8.80
N ALA A 142 -15.07 -17.98 -7.84
CA ALA A 142 -15.33 -18.28 -6.43
C ALA A 142 -16.77 -18.75 -6.20
N VAL A 143 -17.77 -18.12 -6.84
CA VAL A 143 -19.17 -18.54 -6.77
C VAL A 143 -19.34 -19.95 -7.33
N ALA A 144 -18.71 -20.28 -8.46
CA ALA A 144 -18.74 -21.61 -9.05
C ALA A 144 -18.08 -22.66 -8.13
N ALA A 145 -17.05 -22.28 -7.38
CA ALA A 145 -16.37 -23.14 -6.40
C ALA A 145 -17.07 -23.18 -5.03
N GLY A 146 -18.17 -22.46 -4.81
CA GLY A 146 -18.83 -22.38 -3.49
C GLY A 146 -18.04 -21.60 -2.44
N VAL A 147 -17.16 -20.68 -2.87
CA VAL A 147 -16.27 -19.86 -2.03
C VAL A 147 -16.86 -18.46 -1.88
N ASP A 148 -16.91 -17.96 -0.64
CA ASP A 148 -17.30 -16.58 -0.35
C ASP A 148 -16.05 -15.68 -0.40
N VAL A 149 -16.04 -14.67 -1.27
CA VAL A 149 -14.94 -13.69 -1.34
C VAL A 149 -15.20 -12.52 -0.41
N ILE A 150 -14.24 -12.22 0.46
CA ILE A 150 -14.20 -11.05 1.33
C ILE A 150 -13.17 -10.08 0.75
N TRP A 151 -13.64 -8.93 0.27
CA TRP A 151 -12.78 -7.89 -0.26
C TRP A 151 -12.20 -7.04 0.87
N LEU A 152 -10.88 -6.85 0.84
CA LEU A 152 -10.16 -6.03 1.79
C LEU A 152 -9.58 -4.84 1.02
N GLU A 153 -10.05 -3.64 1.36
CA GLU A 153 -9.37 -2.43 0.91
C GLU A 153 -8.04 -2.32 1.64
N THR A 154 -6.97 -2.13 0.87
CA THR A 154 -5.63 -1.97 1.44
C THR A 154 -5.26 -0.50 1.47
N THR A 155 -4.37 -0.12 2.38
CA THR A 155 -3.60 1.10 2.24
C THR A 155 -2.44 0.83 1.28
N LEU A 156 -1.89 1.87 0.67
CA LEU A 156 -0.86 1.86 -0.37
C LEU A 156 0.35 0.93 -0.13
N ASP A 157 0.58 0.50 1.10
CA ASP A 157 1.83 -0.14 1.52
C ASP A 157 1.74 -1.66 1.73
N ALA A 158 0.60 -2.29 1.43
CA ALA A 158 0.32 -3.50 2.18
C ALA A 158 -0.16 -4.72 1.40
N GLU A 159 -0.33 -4.67 0.07
CA GLU A 159 -1.01 -5.77 -0.65
C GLU A 159 -0.34 -7.13 -0.41
N PHE A 160 0.94 -7.23 -0.70
CA PHE A 160 1.68 -8.47 -0.53
C PHE A 160 2.07 -8.71 0.92
N SER A 161 2.27 -7.64 1.69
CA SER A 161 2.45 -7.74 3.14
C SER A 161 1.22 -8.34 3.82
N LEU A 162 0.00 -8.03 3.35
CA LEU A 162 -1.22 -8.65 3.88
C LEU A 162 -1.26 -10.15 3.58
N VAL A 163 -0.84 -10.58 2.39
CA VAL A 163 -0.77 -12.00 2.06
C VAL A 163 0.35 -12.69 2.84
N GLY A 164 1.55 -12.11 2.88
CA GLY A 164 2.70 -12.63 3.62
C GLY A 164 2.47 -12.73 5.14
N THR A 165 1.68 -11.82 5.71
CA THR A 165 1.28 -11.84 7.14
C THR A 165 -0.02 -12.60 7.40
N ARG A 166 -0.58 -13.27 6.39
CA ARG A 166 -1.83 -14.06 6.46
C ARG A 166 -3.07 -13.24 6.86
N ARG A 167 -3.05 -11.94 6.63
CA ARG A 167 -4.23 -11.06 6.78
C ARG A 167 -5.14 -11.11 5.57
N ALA A 168 -4.59 -11.39 4.39
CA ALA A 168 -5.30 -11.77 3.18
C ALA A 168 -4.85 -13.17 2.73
N ASP A 169 -5.66 -13.83 1.95
CA ASP A 169 -5.36 -15.13 1.35
C ASP A 169 -4.73 -14.95 -0.04
N ALA A 170 -5.14 -13.90 -0.72
CA ALA A 170 -4.60 -13.46 -2.00
C ALA A 170 -4.73 -11.94 -2.14
N GLY A 171 -4.05 -11.35 -3.10
CA GLY A 171 -4.10 -9.92 -3.39
C GLY A 171 -3.70 -9.61 -4.82
N LEU A 172 -4.26 -8.53 -5.35
CA LEU A 172 -3.77 -7.89 -6.56
C LEU A 172 -2.73 -6.85 -6.18
N GLY A 173 -1.74 -6.60 -7.03
CA GLY A 173 -0.74 -5.56 -6.76
C GLY A 173 0.30 -5.46 -7.86
N TRP A 174 1.29 -4.59 -7.63
CA TRP A 174 2.38 -4.33 -8.55
C TRP A 174 3.63 -5.13 -8.16
N LEU A 175 4.16 -5.90 -9.08
CA LEU A 175 5.49 -6.54 -8.96
C LEU A 175 6.51 -5.71 -9.73
N THR A 176 7.60 -5.37 -9.08
CA THR A 176 8.74 -4.65 -9.67
C THR A 176 9.93 -5.55 -9.96
N ALA A 177 9.97 -6.68 -9.29
CA ALA A 177 10.79 -7.83 -9.61
C ALA A 177 9.85 -8.99 -9.98
N GLY A 178 10.32 -9.96 -10.75
CA GLY A 178 9.47 -11.08 -11.16
C GLY A 178 8.89 -11.87 -9.98
N PRO A 179 7.93 -12.78 -10.22
CA PRO A 179 7.32 -13.62 -9.19
C PRO A 179 8.33 -14.40 -8.35
N GLU A 180 9.50 -14.72 -8.92
CA GLU A 180 10.60 -15.43 -8.25
C GLU A 180 11.24 -14.63 -7.11
N ALA A 181 11.04 -13.32 -7.06
CA ALA A 181 11.57 -12.46 -5.99
C ALA A 181 10.64 -12.41 -4.76
N LEU A 182 9.46 -13.00 -4.84
CA LEU A 182 8.54 -13.05 -3.71
C LEU A 182 9.07 -13.99 -2.61
N PRO A 183 8.95 -13.62 -1.34
CA PRO A 183 9.34 -14.49 -0.25
C PRO A 183 8.40 -15.68 -0.15
N ALA A 184 8.95 -16.89 0.07
CA ALA A 184 8.13 -18.06 0.37
C ALA A 184 7.29 -17.81 1.66
N PRO A 185 6.04 -18.31 1.76
CA PRO A 185 5.33 -19.18 0.83
C PRO A 185 4.37 -18.44 -0.11
N LEU A 186 4.82 -17.38 -0.79
CA LEU A 186 3.97 -16.65 -1.74
C LEU A 186 4.19 -17.17 -3.17
N ASP A 187 3.08 -17.35 -3.87
CA ASP A 187 3.02 -17.64 -5.30
C ASP A 187 2.37 -16.46 -6.04
N ALA A 188 2.70 -16.26 -7.30
CA ALA A 188 2.12 -15.19 -8.11
C ALA A 188 2.00 -15.56 -9.57
N MET A 189 1.04 -14.92 -10.23
CA MET A 189 0.93 -14.89 -11.69
C MET A 189 0.85 -13.43 -12.17
N VAL A 190 1.68 -13.08 -13.14
CA VAL A 190 1.62 -11.79 -13.82
C VAL A 190 0.37 -11.74 -14.70
N LEU A 191 -0.40 -10.70 -14.55
CA LEU A 191 -1.63 -10.45 -15.32
C LEU A 191 -1.38 -9.56 -16.54
N GLY A 192 -0.36 -8.71 -16.47
CA GLY A 192 0.05 -7.83 -17.54
C GLY A 192 1.21 -6.93 -17.14
N GLU A 193 1.89 -6.39 -18.14
CA GLU A 193 2.96 -5.41 -17.95
C GLU A 193 2.44 -4.03 -18.36
N PHE A 194 2.84 -3.02 -17.63
CA PHE A 194 2.39 -1.64 -17.80
C PHE A 194 3.58 -0.71 -17.83
N GLU A 195 3.50 0.28 -18.70
CA GLU A 195 4.45 1.37 -18.75
C GLU A 195 4.10 2.47 -17.75
N PRO A 196 5.10 3.23 -17.26
CA PRO A 196 4.84 4.38 -16.39
C PRO A 196 4.09 5.47 -17.15
N GLU A 197 3.33 6.27 -16.42
CA GLU A 197 2.77 7.52 -16.91
C GLU A 197 3.69 8.68 -16.54
N LEU A 198 4.04 9.50 -17.52
CA LEU A 198 4.88 10.67 -17.33
C LEU A 198 4.14 11.94 -17.75
N TRP A 199 4.17 12.92 -16.89
CA TRP A 199 3.53 14.21 -17.08
C TRP A 199 4.58 15.32 -17.02
N VAL A 200 4.53 16.23 -17.99
CA VAL A 200 5.39 17.43 -18.06
C VAL A 200 4.54 18.69 -18.13
N PRO A 201 5.05 19.87 -17.76
CA PRO A 201 4.33 21.13 -17.95
C PRO A 201 3.90 21.29 -19.42
N SER A 202 2.68 21.74 -19.65
CA SER A 202 2.16 21.96 -21.03
C SER A 202 2.98 22.97 -21.81
N THR A 203 3.78 23.79 -21.14
CA THR A 203 4.73 24.74 -21.73
C THR A 203 6.05 24.11 -22.14
N HIS A 204 6.32 22.87 -21.69
CA HIS A 204 7.55 22.17 -22.04
C HIS A 204 7.54 21.69 -23.50
N VAL A 205 8.70 21.73 -24.18
CA VAL A 205 8.81 21.36 -25.60
C VAL A 205 8.32 19.92 -25.86
N ALA A 206 8.56 19.01 -24.93
CA ALA A 206 8.11 17.62 -25.01
C ALA A 206 6.58 17.50 -25.06
N ALA A 207 5.82 18.43 -24.45
CA ALA A 207 4.36 18.41 -24.52
C ALA A 207 3.82 18.53 -25.96
N GLY A 208 4.48 19.34 -26.77
CA GLY A 208 4.12 19.50 -28.19
C GLY A 208 4.53 18.32 -29.07
N ARG A 209 5.57 17.55 -28.65
CA ARG A 209 6.03 16.37 -29.37
C ARG A 209 5.31 15.08 -28.93
N GLY A 210 4.72 15.08 -27.73
CA GLY A 210 4.13 13.91 -27.10
C GLY A 210 5.14 12.91 -26.53
N THR A 211 6.44 13.18 -26.67
CA THR A 211 7.52 12.27 -26.24
C THR A 211 8.67 13.03 -25.58
N ILE A 212 9.38 12.36 -24.66
CA ILE A 212 10.58 12.89 -24.00
C ILE A 212 11.66 11.80 -23.90
N SER A 213 12.92 12.19 -24.06
CA SER A 213 14.05 11.28 -23.87
C SER A 213 14.47 11.21 -22.40
N LEU A 214 15.22 10.17 -22.02
CA LEU A 214 15.79 10.04 -20.67
C LEU A 214 16.76 11.19 -20.35
N GLU A 215 17.52 11.65 -21.32
CA GLU A 215 18.47 12.75 -21.14
C GLU A 215 17.75 14.08 -20.83
N GLU A 216 16.66 14.37 -21.54
CA GLU A 216 15.81 15.56 -21.28
C GLU A 216 15.16 15.46 -19.91
N LEU A 217 14.63 14.28 -19.54
CA LEU A 217 14.00 14.04 -18.24
C LEU A 217 15.01 14.16 -17.09
N ALA A 218 16.26 13.73 -17.26
CA ALA A 218 17.31 13.87 -16.25
C ALA A 218 17.68 15.33 -15.95
N GLY A 219 17.32 16.27 -16.84
CA GLY A 219 17.46 17.71 -16.62
C GLY A 219 16.32 18.34 -15.83
N MET A 220 15.28 17.59 -15.49
CA MET A 220 14.09 18.05 -14.77
C MET A 220 14.11 17.60 -13.30
N ASP A 221 13.31 18.25 -12.46
CA ASP A 221 12.98 17.73 -11.14
C ASP A 221 11.87 16.69 -11.28
N VAL A 222 12.15 15.43 -10.96
CA VAL A 222 11.19 14.34 -11.17
C VAL A 222 10.46 14.06 -9.85
N ILE A 223 9.18 14.39 -9.81
CA ILE A 223 8.29 14.02 -8.71
C ILE A 223 7.88 12.56 -8.91
N HIS A 224 8.30 11.71 -8.00
CA HIS A 224 8.03 10.27 -8.04
C HIS A 224 7.75 9.74 -6.63
N GLY A 225 6.82 8.83 -6.48
CA GLY A 225 6.46 8.25 -5.19
C GLY A 225 5.06 8.65 -4.72
N PRO A 226 4.78 8.69 -3.43
CA PRO A 226 5.74 8.63 -2.30
C PRO A 226 6.28 7.21 -2.06
N ARG A 227 7.54 7.12 -1.67
CA ARG A 227 8.25 5.85 -1.46
C ARG A 227 7.53 4.90 -0.49
N TYR A 228 6.89 5.42 0.55
CA TYR A 228 6.16 4.58 1.51
C TYR A 228 4.91 3.92 0.90
N ALA A 229 4.38 4.43 -0.22
CA ALA A 229 3.17 3.91 -0.85
C ALA A 229 3.44 2.60 -1.61
N ASP A 230 4.55 2.55 -2.32
CA ASP A 230 5.05 1.37 -3.02
C ASP A 230 6.59 1.41 -3.01
N PRO A 231 7.23 0.98 -1.91
CA PRO A 231 8.69 1.01 -1.78
C PRO A 231 9.38 0.21 -2.88
N GLY A 232 8.77 -0.89 -3.31
CA GLY A 232 9.32 -1.78 -4.33
C GLY A 232 9.47 -1.08 -5.68
N THR A 233 8.38 -0.55 -6.23
CA THR A 233 8.37 0.18 -7.50
C THR A 233 9.23 1.44 -7.39
N TYR A 234 9.10 2.19 -6.31
CA TYR A 234 9.88 3.40 -6.09
C TYR A 234 11.39 3.11 -6.18
N ASP A 235 11.88 2.15 -5.39
CA ASP A 235 13.30 1.83 -5.33
C ASP A 235 13.81 1.19 -6.63
N ALA A 236 12.99 0.39 -7.31
CA ALA A 236 13.36 -0.23 -8.58
C ALA A 236 13.50 0.82 -9.69
N TRP A 237 12.50 1.70 -9.83
CA TRP A 237 12.52 2.75 -10.86
C TRP A 237 13.60 3.79 -10.58
N THR A 238 13.76 4.22 -9.33
CA THR A 238 14.84 5.11 -8.94
C THR A 238 16.21 4.54 -9.34
N ARG A 239 16.48 3.28 -9.00
CA ARG A 239 17.74 2.61 -9.36
C ARG A 239 17.89 2.47 -10.88
N ALA A 240 16.85 2.10 -11.59
CA ALA A 240 16.88 1.92 -13.03
C ALA A 240 17.21 3.24 -13.76
N LEU A 241 16.58 4.35 -13.37
CA LEU A 241 16.85 5.67 -13.95
C LEU A 241 18.25 6.18 -13.57
N GLN A 242 18.67 6.05 -12.31
CA GLN A 242 20.00 6.46 -11.87
C GLN A 242 21.13 5.60 -12.46
N ALA A 243 20.85 4.36 -12.85
CA ALA A 243 21.81 3.54 -13.59
C ALA A 243 22.02 4.02 -15.02
N VAL A 244 21.01 4.65 -15.64
CA VAL A 244 21.13 5.28 -16.97
C VAL A 244 21.82 6.63 -16.87
N ASP A 245 21.41 7.48 -15.92
CA ASP A 245 22.01 8.79 -15.68
C ASP A 245 21.99 9.15 -14.19
N PRO A 246 23.17 9.27 -13.56
CA PRO A 246 23.27 9.64 -12.14
C PRO A 246 22.70 11.03 -11.79
N ARG A 247 22.39 11.88 -12.76
CA ARG A 247 21.78 13.20 -12.52
C ARG A 247 20.31 13.10 -12.12
N PHE A 248 19.65 11.95 -12.29
CA PHE A 248 18.28 11.79 -11.84
C PHE A 248 18.14 12.06 -10.34
N GLY A 249 17.40 13.13 -10.01
CA GLY A 249 16.96 13.47 -8.68
C GLY A 249 15.46 13.27 -8.56
N PHE A 250 14.99 12.82 -7.39
CA PHE A 250 13.59 12.54 -7.16
C PHE A 250 13.07 13.33 -5.95
N THR A 251 11.88 13.87 -6.10
CA THR A 251 11.17 14.60 -5.05
C THR A 251 9.88 13.85 -4.72
N ASP A 252 9.60 13.64 -3.43
CA ASP A 252 8.33 13.06 -3.00
C ASP A 252 7.15 13.98 -3.34
N PRO A 253 6.01 13.42 -3.78
CA PRO A 253 4.83 14.24 -4.04
C PRO A 253 4.35 14.90 -2.76
N PRO A 254 3.95 16.18 -2.83
CA PRO A 254 3.48 16.94 -1.67
C PRO A 254 2.17 16.41 -1.10
N PHE A 255 1.39 15.69 -1.90
CA PHE A 255 0.13 15.06 -1.50
C PHE A 255 0.18 13.56 -1.65
N ARG A 256 -0.14 12.86 -0.55
CA ARG A 256 -0.02 11.40 -0.43
C ARG A 256 -1.02 10.60 -1.27
N SER A 257 -2.14 11.20 -1.69
CA SER A 257 -3.27 10.45 -2.27
C SER A 257 -3.98 11.16 -3.41
N SER A 258 -3.41 12.23 -3.97
CA SER A 258 -4.09 13.00 -5.02
C SER A 258 -3.15 13.36 -6.16
N LEU A 259 -3.16 12.56 -7.22
CA LEU A 259 -2.44 12.86 -8.46
C LEU A 259 -2.86 14.22 -9.04
N PRO A 260 -4.16 14.60 -9.14
CA PRO A 260 -4.54 15.91 -9.64
C PRO A 260 -3.94 17.10 -8.86
N MET A 261 -3.84 16.98 -7.53
CA MET A 261 -3.21 18.03 -6.71
C MET A 261 -1.69 18.06 -6.90
N THR A 262 -1.04 16.91 -7.05
CA THR A 262 0.39 16.82 -7.37
C THR A 262 0.68 17.46 -8.73
N LEU A 263 -0.12 17.15 -9.75
CA LEU A 263 0.00 17.74 -11.08
C LEU A 263 -0.22 19.27 -11.05
N GLY A 264 -1.25 19.73 -10.33
CA GLY A 264 -1.53 21.17 -10.20
C GLY A 264 -0.39 21.94 -9.53
N LEU A 265 0.25 21.36 -8.52
CA LEU A 265 1.42 21.97 -7.87
C LEU A 265 2.68 21.92 -8.73
N ALA A 266 2.91 20.82 -9.43
CA ALA A 266 4.03 20.69 -10.37
C ALA A 266 3.90 21.75 -11.50
N ALA A 267 2.68 21.96 -12.00
CA ALA A 267 2.41 22.99 -13.03
C ALA A 267 2.58 24.42 -12.52
N ALA A 268 2.29 24.68 -11.23
CA ALA A 268 2.39 26.01 -10.61
C ALA A 268 3.80 26.34 -10.11
N GLY A 269 4.73 25.38 -10.12
CA GLY A 269 6.10 25.56 -9.65
C GLY A 269 6.96 26.40 -10.60
N ASP A 270 7.97 27.08 -10.03
CA ASP A 270 8.94 27.88 -10.80
C ASP A 270 9.97 27.00 -11.56
N ARG A 271 10.02 25.70 -11.29
CA ARG A 271 10.92 24.73 -11.92
C ARG A 271 10.14 23.83 -12.86
N SER A 272 10.76 23.44 -13.96
CA SER A 272 10.26 22.36 -14.83
C SER A 272 10.27 21.05 -14.06
N SER A 273 9.17 20.71 -13.42
CA SER A 273 9.01 19.44 -12.72
C SER A 273 8.22 18.47 -13.60
N ALA A 274 8.72 17.26 -13.75
CA ALA A 274 7.99 16.14 -14.33
C ALA A 274 7.36 15.31 -13.21
N VAL A 275 6.21 14.68 -13.48
CA VAL A 275 5.55 13.77 -12.54
C VAL A 275 5.55 12.38 -13.15
N LEU A 276 6.25 11.45 -12.50
CA LEU A 276 6.34 10.04 -12.88
C LEU A 276 5.47 9.21 -11.95
N THR A 277 4.50 8.51 -12.50
CA THR A 277 3.58 7.66 -11.74
C THR A 277 3.51 6.26 -12.33
N GLY A 278 3.09 5.29 -11.52
CA GLY A 278 2.58 4.03 -12.04
C GLY A 278 1.34 4.27 -12.92
N PRO A 279 0.92 3.28 -13.70
CA PRO A 279 -0.26 3.40 -14.54
C PRO A 279 -1.46 3.76 -13.66
N SER A 280 -2.03 4.94 -13.91
CA SER A 280 -3.04 5.50 -13.02
C SER A 280 -4.45 5.09 -13.42
N THR A 281 -5.30 4.97 -12.41
CA THR A 281 -6.72 4.66 -12.55
C THR A 281 -7.57 5.81 -13.10
N VAL A 282 -6.99 6.99 -13.26
CA VAL A 282 -7.74 8.22 -13.51
C VAL A 282 -8.22 8.37 -14.97
N VAL A 283 -7.72 7.52 -15.87
CA VAL A 283 -7.99 7.68 -17.31
C VAL A 283 -9.20 6.89 -17.82
N ASN A 284 -9.71 5.90 -17.07
CA ASN A 284 -10.75 4.98 -17.53
C ASN A 284 -12.04 4.98 -16.72
N GLY A 285 -12.50 6.13 -16.26
CA GLY A 285 -13.94 6.29 -15.98
C GLY A 285 -14.73 6.11 -17.29
N PRO A 286 -16.07 5.80 -17.24
CA PRO A 286 -16.85 5.52 -18.43
C PRO A 286 -16.57 6.56 -19.50
N ALA A 287 -16.04 6.12 -20.61
CA ALA A 287 -15.28 6.87 -21.62
C ALA A 287 -16.01 8.09 -22.26
N GLN A 288 -17.11 8.50 -21.71
CA GLN A 288 -17.91 9.64 -22.17
C GLN A 288 -17.95 10.83 -21.22
N LEU A 289 -17.55 10.70 -19.95
CA LEU A 289 -17.64 11.81 -18.98
C LEU A 289 -16.30 12.42 -18.58
N VAL A 290 -15.16 11.80 -18.90
CA VAL A 290 -13.84 12.30 -18.53
C VAL A 290 -12.88 12.34 -19.73
N ARG A 291 -13.36 12.86 -20.87
CA ARG A 291 -12.47 13.31 -21.94
C ARG A 291 -11.87 14.71 -21.72
N SER A 292 -12.20 15.39 -20.66
CA SER A 292 -11.37 16.46 -20.18
C SER A 292 -10.24 15.83 -19.36
N ARG A 293 -9.10 15.61 -20.02
CA ARG A 293 -7.85 15.15 -19.42
C ARG A 293 -7.64 15.99 -18.15
N PRO A 294 -7.60 15.38 -16.93
CA PRO A 294 -7.40 16.14 -15.69
C PRO A 294 -6.14 17.01 -15.75
N ALA A 295 -5.17 16.59 -16.55
CA ALA A 295 -3.90 17.26 -16.76
C ALA A 295 -4.01 18.55 -17.58
N GLU A 296 -4.83 18.61 -18.62
CA GLU A 296 -5.04 19.86 -19.36
C GLU A 296 -5.67 20.93 -18.49
N ALA A 297 -6.53 20.52 -17.55
CA ALA A 297 -7.07 21.43 -16.52
C ALA A 297 -6.03 21.85 -15.48
N CYS A 298 -4.95 21.07 -15.30
CA CYS A 298 -3.88 21.35 -14.34
C CYS A 298 -2.62 21.98 -14.96
N GLY A 299 -2.59 22.23 -16.27
CA GLY A 299 -1.40 22.79 -16.95
C GLY A 299 -0.26 21.80 -17.18
N MET A 300 -0.55 20.48 -17.12
CA MET A 300 0.39 19.40 -17.42
C MET A 300 -0.06 18.65 -18.68
N ALA A 301 0.88 18.07 -19.40
CA ALA A 301 0.66 17.21 -20.56
C ALA A 301 1.28 15.84 -20.32
N GLN A 302 0.56 14.77 -20.68
CA GLN A 302 1.10 13.42 -20.69
C GLN A 302 2.02 13.26 -21.90
N VAL A 303 3.17 12.61 -21.68
CA VAL A 303 4.16 12.32 -22.71
C VAL A 303 4.69 10.90 -22.54
N ASP A 304 5.10 10.29 -23.65
CA ASP A 304 5.73 8.96 -23.62
C ASP A 304 7.23 9.11 -23.35
N LEU A 305 7.74 8.34 -22.39
CA LEU A 305 9.17 8.28 -22.12
C LEU A 305 9.83 7.31 -23.12
N GLN A 306 10.80 7.80 -23.90
CA GLN A 306 11.45 7.00 -24.92
C GLN A 306 12.55 6.11 -24.37
N HIS A 307 12.62 4.86 -24.85
CA HIS A 307 13.72 3.92 -24.58
C HIS A 307 14.06 3.78 -23.08
N HIS A 308 13.07 3.60 -22.23
CA HIS A 308 13.25 3.50 -20.79
C HIS A 308 13.24 2.04 -20.29
N PRO A 309 13.94 1.76 -19.17
CA PRO A 309 13.95 0.43 -18.54
C PRO A 309 12.82 0.22 -17.55
N LEU A 310 11.83 1.13 -17.46
CA LEU A 310 10.80 1.12 -16.45
C LEU A 310 9.63 0.25 -16.89
N THR A 311 9.28 -0.73 -16.07
CA THR A 311 8.08 -1.55 -16.22
C THR A 311 7.45 -1.77 -14.84
N ALA A 312 6.15 -1.97 -14.81
CA ALA A 312 5.42 -2.43 -13.65
C ALA A 312 4.54 -3.60 -14.06
N SER A 313 4.66 -4.72 -13.39
CA SER A 313 3.85 -5.90 -13.66
C SER A 313 2.72 -5.97 -12.67
N ALA A 314 1.48 -5.93 -13.13
CA ALA A 314 0.35 -6.25 -12.28
C ALA A 314 0.26 -7.76 -12.09
N ALA A 315 0.05 -8.20 -10.87
CA ALA A 315 -0.01 -9.62 -10.53
C ALA A 315 -1.13 -9.94 -9.56
N LEU A 316 -1.61 -11.17 -9.64
CA LEU A 316 -2.36 -11.83 -8.58
C LEU A 316 -1.36 -12.66 -7.77
N VAL A 317 -1.30 -12.38 -6.46
CA VAL A 317 -0.41 -13.05 -5.51
C VAL A 317 -1.27 -13.78 -4.48
N TRP A 318 -0.87 -14.98 -4.09
CA TRP A 318 -1.58 -15.76 -3.06
C TRP A 318 -0.61 -16.51 -2.15
N SER A 319 -1.13 -16.97 -1.01
CA SER A 319 -0.36 -17.80 -0.11
C SER A 319 -0.28 -19.25 -0.62
N GLY A 320 0.92 -19.79 -0.74
CA GLY A 320 1.16 -21.19 -1.06
C GLY A 320 0.68 -22.17 0.02
N ASP A 321 0.31 -21.66 1.21
CA ASP A 321 -0.29 -22.46 2.28
C ASP A 321 -1.80 -22.68 2.11
N LEU A 322 -2.42 -22.09 1.09
CA LEU A 322 -3.85 -22.30 0.81
C LEU A 322 -4.14 -23.75 0.40
N PRO A 323 -5.36 -24.25 0.65
CA PRO A 323 -5.81 -25.51 0.09
C PRO A 323 -5.61 -25.55 -1.43
N ARG A 324 -5.14 -26.66 -1.97
CA ARG A 324 -4.85 -26.81 -3.41
C ARG A 324 -6.01 -26.39 -4.32
N ALA A 325 -7.24 -26.68 -3.90
CA ALA A 325 -8.43 -26.26 -4.65
C ALA A 325 -8.56 -24.74 -4.79
N LEU A 326 -8.19 -23.96 -3.75
CA LEU A 326 -8.17 -22.51 -3.80
C LEU A 326 -7.00 -21.99 -4.64
N GLN A 327 -5.82 -22.59 -4.50
CA GLN A 327 -4.68 -22.22 -5.34
C GLN A 327 -5.01 -22.42 -6.82
N GLN A 328 -5.59 -23.57 -7.19
CA GLN A 328 -6.00 -23.84 -8.57
C GLN A 328 -7.06 -22.84 -9.05
N MET A 329 -8.06 -22.54 -8.22
CA MET A 329 -9.08 -21.53 -8.52
C MET A 329 -8.47 -20.16 -8.81
N LEU A 330 -7.48 -19.73 -8.01
CA LEU A 330 -6.78 -18.46 -8.18
C LEU A 330 -5.92 -18.48 -9.44
N PHE A 331 -5.24 -19.59 -9.71
CA PHE A 331 -4.45 -19.79 -10.91
C PHE A 331 -5.33 -19.70 -12.17
N ASP A 332 -6.45 -20.42 -12.22
CA ASP A 332 -7.39 -20.40 -13.36
C ASP A 332 -7.97 -18.99 -13.57
N ALA A 333 -8.25 -18.28 -12.48
CA ALA A 333 -8.72 -16.89 -12.56
C ALA A 333 -7.63 -15.96 -13.13
N ALA A 334 -6.38 -16.11 -12.68
CA ALA A 334 -5.25 -15.32 -13.14
C ALA A 334 -4.92 -15.61 -14.62
N GLU A 335 -4.91 -16.89 -15.03
CA GLU A 335 -4.71 -17.30 -16.42
C GLU A 335 -5.78 -16.68 -17.33
N SER A 336 -7.04 -16.72 -16.91
CA SER A 336 -8.13 -16.10 -17.67
C SER A 336 -8.02 -14.57 -17.75
N LEU A 337 -7.47 -13.92 -16.72
CA LEU A 337 -7.24 -12.48 -16.72
C LEU A 337 -6.06 -12.10 -17.62
N SER A 338 -4.95 -12.84 -17.54
CA SER A 338 -3.77 -12.58 -18.37
C SER A 338 -4.04 -12.78 -19.87
N ALA A 339 -5.01 -13.62 -20.22
CA ALA A 339 -5.44 -13.87 -21.59
C ALA A 339 -6.45 -12.81 -22.10
N ASP A 340 -6.94 -11.91 -21.25
CA ASP A 340 -7.92 -10.90 -21.65
C ASP A 340 -7.24 -9.71 -22.34
N PRO A 341 -7.44 -9.53 -23.67
CA PRO A 341 -6.79 -8.44 -24.39
C PRO A 341 -7.26 -7.05 -23.97
N SER A 342 -8.40 -6.93 -23.28
CA SER A 342 -8.88 -5.65 -22.76
C SER A 342 -8.09 -5.16 -21.55
N LEU A 343 -7.31 -6.05 -20.91
CA LEU A 343 -6.44 -5.76 -19.78
C LEU A 343 -4.98 -5.52 -20.19
N ALA A 344 -4.59 -5.91 -21.41
CA ALA A 344 -3.33 -5.49 -22.00
C ALA A 344 -3.35 -3.95 -22.07
N ALA A 345 -2.28 -3.29 -21.60
CA ALA A 345 -2.16 -1.85 -21.69
C ALA A 345 -2.50 -1.40 -23.13
N PRO A 346 -3.40 -0.45 -23.32
CA PRO A 346 -3.61 0.08 -24.64
C PRO A 346 -2.29 0.73 -25.05
N ARG A 347 -1.59 0.13 -26.00
CA ARG A 347 -0.56 0.85 -26.77
C ARG A 347 -1.32 1.94 -27.50
N ILE A 348 -1.42 3.11 -26.90
CA ILE A 348 -1.92 4.30 -27.61
C ILE A 348 -0.81 4.68 -28.56
N SER A 349 -0.81 4.05 -29.73
CA SER A 349 -0.07 4.55 -30.86
C SER A 349 -0.74 5.87 -31.27
N LEU A 350 -0.12 6.98 -30.93
CA LEU A 350 -0.49 8.32 -31.42
C LEU A 350 -0.26 8.44 -32.96
N ALA A 351 0.05 7.33 -33.65
CA ALA A 351 0.30 7.30 -35.09
C ALA A 351 -0.95 7.22 -35.97
N ASP A 352 -2.13 6.98 -35.40
CA ASP A 352 -3.37 6.98 -36.19
C ASP A 352 -3.94 8.41 -36.22
N GLY A 353 -3.47 9.13 -37.24
CA GLY A 353 -3.76 10.49 -37.52
C GLY A 353 -5.26 10.80 -37.59
N TYR A 354 -5.60 11.92 -37.02
CA TYR A 354 -6.77 12.67 -37.43
C TYR A 354 -6.52 13.19 -38.87
N THR A 355 -7.19 12.57 -39.86
CA THR A 355 -7.60 13.24 -41.09
C THR A 355 -8.99 13.80 -40.91
#